data_25440928be4b69de0d3e1ffee3f40df9
#
_entry.id   25440928be4b69de0d3e1ffee3f40df9
#
_cell.length_a   1.000
_cell.length_b   1.000
_cell.length_c   1.000
_cell.angle_alpha   90.00
_cell.angle_beta   90.00
_cell.angle_gamma   90.00
#
_symmetry.space_group_name_H-M   'P 1'
#
loop_
_entity.id
_entity.type
_entity.pdbx_description
1 polymer ?
#
loop_
_entity_poly.entity_id
_entity_poly.type
_entity_poly.pdbx_seq_one_letter_code
_entity_poly.pdbx_strand_id
1 'polypeptide(L)'
;EGVQRDLLPIIEGSVVSTKHGNVNTDHILFIASGAFHSAKPSDMLAELQGRLPIRVELKGLTEHDLYRILTEPEMNMIEQQRALMKTEGIDLVFTTKAVEYIANIAAKVNKTVEM
;
A
#
# COMPACT_ATOMS: atom_id res chain seq x y z
N GLU A 1 -11.14 2.74 18.45
CA GLU A 1 -10.88 3.69 19.54
C GLU A 1 -9.81 3.20 20.53
N GLY A 2 -9.92 1.96 20.98
CA GLY A 2 -8.96 1.40 21.94
C GLY A 2 -7.53 1.43 21.45
N VAL A 3 -7.29 1.04 20.18
CA VAL A 3 -5.95 1.03 19.59
C VAL A 3 -5.40 2.46 19.49
N GLN A 4 -6.24 3.42 19.10
CA GLN A 4 -5.84 4.81 19.01
C GLN A 4 -5.41 5.36 20.36
N ARG A 5 -6.15 5.02 21.41
CA ARG A 5 -5.82 5.45 22.77
C ARG A 5 -4.55 4.81 23.30
N ASP A 6 -4.28 3.56 22.91
CA ASP A 6 -3.04 2.86 23.27
C ASP A 6 -1.82 3.47 22.58
N LEU A 7 -1.99 4.00 21.38
CA LEU A 7 -0.91 4.61 20.62
C LEU A 7 -0.59 6.04 21.05
N LEU A 8 -1.56 6.74 21.63
CA LEU A 8 -1.38 8.16 22.00
C LEU A 8 -0.15 8.43 22.87
N PRO A 9 0.11 7.67 23.96
CA PRO A 9 1.29 7.94 24.78
C PRO A 9 2.60 7.81 24.01
N ILE A 10 2.68 6.87 23.06
CA ILE A 10 3.88 6.65 22.27
C ILE A 10 4.10 7.80 21.29
N ILE A 11 3.02 8.27 20.66
CA ILE A 11 3.07 9.34 19.66
C ILE A 11 3.29 10.70 20.33
N GLU A 12 2.68 10.92 21.49
CA GLU A 12 2.86 12.16 22.25
C GLU A 12 4.23 12.29 22.91
N GLY A 13 4.89 11.17 23.11
CA GLY A 13 6.20 11.11 23.73
C GLY A 13 6.16 10.43 25.08
N SER A 14 6.88 9.35 25.20
CA SER A 14 7.04 8.61 26.45
C SER A 14 8.39 7.93 26.47
N VAL A 15 8.80 7.49 27.67
CA VAL A 15 10.02 6.72 27.82
C VAL A 15 9.66 5.25 27.81
N VAL A 16 10.21 4.49 26.86
CA VAL A 16 9.96 3.07 26.73
C VAL A 16 11.21 2.28 27.12
N SER A 17 11.05 1.31 28.01
CA SER A 17 12.13 0.44 28.43
C SER A 17 12.34 -0.67 27.40
N THR A 18 13.57 -0.77 26.90
CA THR A 18 13.95 -1.81 25.94
C THR A 18 15.14 -2.57 26.47
N LYS A 19 15.50 -3.69 25.82
CA LYS A 19 16.69 -4.44 26.21
C LYS A 19 18.00 -3.70 25.93
N HIS A 20 17.95 -2.60 25.20
CA HIS A 20 19.12 -1.74 24.92
C HIS A 20 19.11 -0.44 25.72
N GLY A 21 18.18 -0.31 26.69
CA GLY A 21 18.04 0.87 27.52
C GLY A 21 16.70 1.57 27.29
N ASN A 22 16.52 2.71 27.92
CA ASN A 22 15.30 3.49 27.79
C ASN A 22 15.33 4.33 26.51
N VAL A 23 14.21 4.37 25.81
CA VAL A 23 14.05 5.14 24.57
C VAL A 23 12.98 6.20 24.79
N ASN A 24 13.30 7.44 24.48
CA ASN A 24 12.32 8.54 24.49
C ASN A 24 11.71 8.64 23.09
N THR A 25 10.39 8.52 23.01
CA THR A 25 9.66 8.52 21.73
C THR A 25 9.38 9.91 21.17
N ASP A 26 9.75 10.99 21.87
CA ASP A 26 9.53 12.36 21.40
C ASP A 26 10.19 12.68 20.06
N HIS A 27 11.32 12.05 19.79
CA HIS A 27 12.14 12.32 18.60
C HIS A 27 11.97 11.28 17.49
N ILE A 28 10.95 10.43 17.59
CA ILE A 28 10.70 9.40 16.59
C ILE A 28 9.69 9.92 15.57
N LEU A 29 10.01 9.75 14.29
CA LEU A 29 9.06 10.05 13.22
C LEU A 29 8.07 8.88 13.09
N PHE A 30 6.78 9.19 13.20
CA PHE A 30 5.73 8.19 13.07
C PHE A 30 5.06 8.31 11.71
N ILE A 31 4.93 7.20 11.03
CA ILE A 31 4.25 7.10 9.75
C ILE A 31 3.14 6.06 9.90
N ALA A 32 1.91 6.50 9.66
CA ALA A 32 0.75 5.62 9.70
C ALA A 32 0.16 5.49 8.31
N SER A 33 -0.22 4.27 7.93
CA SER A 33 -0.87 4.02 6.66
C SER A 33 -2.12 3.19 6.87
N GLY A 34 -3.13 3.42 6.04
CA GLY A 34 -4.37 2.69 6.12
C GLY A 34 -5.26 2.99 4.93
N ALA A 35 -6.20 2.12 4.67
CA ALA A 35 -7.11 2.24 3.54
C ALA A 35 -8.38 3.04 3.87
N PHE A 36 -8.73 3.17 5.14
CA PHE A 36 -9.91 3.90 5.62
C PHE A 36 -11.21 3.46 4.91
N HIS A 37 -11.43 2.14 4.84
CA HIS A 37 -12.62 1.60 4.18
C HIS A 37 -13.91 1.90 4.94
N SER A 38 -13.87 1.85 6.27
CA SER A 38 -15.04 2.04 7.14
C SER A 38 -15.04 3.37 7.87
N ALA A 39 -13.98 4.16 7.77
CA ALA A 39 -13.83 5.43 8.47
C ALA A 39 -12.98 6.39 7.62
N LYS A 40 -13.05 7.67 7.96
CA LYS A 40 -12.21 8.71 7.33
C LYS A 40 -11.11 9.13 8.30
N PRO A 41 -10.00 9.70 7.81
CA PRO A 41 -8.99 10.27 8.72
C PRO A 41 -9.57 11.24 9.74
N SER A 42 -10.62 11.98 9.37
CA SER A 42 -11.32 12.90 10.27
C SER A 42 -12.07 12.20 11.40
N ASP A 43 -12.31 10.90 11.30
CA ASP A 43 -12.97 10.11 12.35
C ASP A 43 -11.99 9.67 13.44
N MET A 44 -10.70 9.89 13.25
CA MET A 44 -9.69 9.59 14.26
C MET A 44 -9.81 10.53 15.44
N LEU A 45 -9.29 10.10 16.60
CA LEU A 45 -9.27 10.94 17.79
C LEU A 45 -8.57 12.27 17.46
N ALA A 46 -9.10 13.37 17.97
CA ALA A 46 -8.56 14.71 17.70
C ALA A 46 -7.08 14.82 18.08
N GLU A 47 -6.69 14.19 19.16
CA GLU A 47 -5.31 14.16 19.66
C GLU A 47 -4.38 13.50 18.64
N LEU A 48 -4.81 12.38 18.03
CA LEU A 48 -4.04 11.70 17.00
C LEU A 48 -3.95 12.54 15.73
N GLN A 49 -5.03 13.21 15.34
CA GLN A 49 -5.01 14.08 14.17
C GLN A 49 -4.00 15.22 14.34
N GLY A 50 -3.90 15.75 15.56
CA GLY A 50 -2.93 16.80 15.88
C GLY A 50 -1.49 16.31 15.83
N ARG A 51 -1.25 15.03 16.15
CA ARG A 51 0.10 14.43 16.15
C ARG A 51 0.49 13.85 14.79
N LEU A 52 -0.48 13.61 13.91
CA LEU A 52 -0.28 13.16 12.54
C LEU A 52 -0.87 14.20 11.58
N PRO A 53 -0.28 15.43 11.55
CA PRO A 53 -0.89 16.53 10.82
C PRO A 53 -0.73 16.46 9.31
N ILE A 54 0.30 15.75 8.83
CA ILE A 54 0.54 15.64 7.40
C ILE A 54 -0.20 14.43 6.86
N ARG A 55 -1.08 14.68 5.91
CA ARG A 55 -1.88 13.64 5.27
C ARG A 55 -1.49 13.53 3.80
N VAL A 56 -1.22 12.31 3.38
CA VAL A 56 -0.92 12.00 1.99
C VAL A 56 -1.93 10.98 1.50
N GLU A 57 -2.64 11.30 0.44
CA GLU A 57 -3.58 10.40 -0.18
C GLU A 57 -2.92 9.79 -1.41
N LEU A 58 -2.76 8.47 -1.40
CA LEU A 58 -2.23 7.76 -2.56
C LEU A 58 -3.36 7.50 -3.54
N LYS A 59 -3.13 7.89 -4.78
CA LYS A 59 -4.12 7.67 -5.84
C LYS A 59 -4.12 6.22 -6.29
N GLY A 60 -5.29 5.78 -6.77
CA GLY A 60 -5.39 4.48 -7.40
C GLY A 60 -4.52 4.42 -8.66
N LEU A 61 -4.14 3.20 -9.04
CA LEU A 61 -3.29 2.97 -10.20
C LEU A 61 -4.07 3.22 -11.50
N THR A 62 -3.42 3.91 -12.43
CA THR A 62 -3.98 4.12 -13.76
C THR A 62 -3.72 2.91 -14.65
N GLU A 63 -4.37 2.87 -15.82
CA GLU A 63 -4.10 1.83 -16.83
C GLU A 63 -2.62 1.80 -17.21
N HIS A 64 -2.01 2.98 -17.40
CA HIS A 64 -0.60 3.08 -17.73
C HIS A 64 0.29 2.54 -16.62
N ASP A 65 -0.03 2.85 -15.37
CA ASP A 65 0.70 2.32 -14.21
C ASP A 65 0.62 0.80 -14.14
N LEU A 66 -0.56 0.24 -14.38
CA LEU A 66 -0.76 -1.21 -14.38
C LEU A 66 -0.01 -1.88 -15.52
N TYR A 67 0.01 -1.26 -16.68
CA TYR A 67 0.81 -1.75 -17.81
C TYR A 67 2.30 -1.81 -17.44
N ARG A 68 2.81 -0.76 -16.81
CA ARG A 68 4.21 -0.71 -16.38
C ARG A 68 4.52 -1.78 -15.33
N ILE A 69 3.62 -2.00 -14.39
CA ILE A 69 3.78 -3.05 -13.37
C ILE A 69 3.85 -4.43 -14.02
N LEU A 70 3.09 -4.65 -15.08
CA LEU A 70 3.10 -5.93 -15.78
C LEU A 70 4.34 -6.15 -16.65
N THR A 71 5.02 -5.08 -17.07
CA THR A 71 6.10 -5.19 -18.06
C THR A 71 7.48 -4.82 -17.55
N GLU A 72 7.62 -3.88 -16.61
CA GLU A 72 8.92 -3.34 -16.20
C GLU A 72 9.67 -4.17 -15.16
N PRO A 73 9.04 -4.69 -14.07
CA PRO A 73 9.79 -5.47 -13.10
C PRO A 73 10.42 -6.70 -13.74
N GLU A 74 11.60 -7.07 -13.26
CA GLU A 74 12.35 -8.19 -13.80
C GLU A 74 11.56 -9.50 -13.73
N MET A 75 10.87 -9.73 -12.58
CA MET A 75 9.99 -10.90 -12.41
C MET A 75 8.55 -10.44 -12.21
N ASN A 76 7.99 -9.78 -13.21
CA ASN A 76 6.59 -9.37 -13.22
C ASN A 76 5.65 -10.59 -13.37
N MET A 77 4.36 -10.37 -13.21
CA MET A 77 3.36 -11.47 -13.28
C MET A 77 3.36 -12.16 -14.64
N ILE A 78 3.59 -11.42 -15.72
CA ILE A 78 3.67 -11.98 -17.06
C ILE A 78 4.83 -12.97 -17.16
N GLU A 79 6.01 -12.59 -16.67
CA GLU A 79 7.18 -13.46 -16.68
C GLU A 79 7.01 -14.67 -15.77
N GLN A 80 6.33 -14.49 -14.63
CA GLN A 80 6.00 -15.60 -13.74
C GLN A 80 5.11 -16.64 -14.42
N GLN A 81 4.08 -16.20 -15.14
CA GLN A 81 3.20 -17.10 -15.88
C GLN A 81 3.92 -17.81 -17.02
N ARG A 82 4.79 -17.09 -17.74
CA ARG A 82 5.59 -17.67 -18.79
C ARG A 82 6.54 -18.74 -18.26
N ALA A 83 7.20 -18.46 -17.14
CA ALA A 83 8.11 -19.42 -16.49
C ALA A 83 7.35 -20.66 -16.02
N LEU A 84 6.17 -20.48 -15.43
CA LEU A 84 5.35 -21.58 -14.96
C LEU A 84 4.92 -22.50 -16.12
N MET A 85 4.44 -21.92 -17.22
CA MET A 85 4.02 -22.69 -18.41
C MET A 85 5.18 -23.39 -19.08
N LYS A 86 6.37 -22.81 -19.03
CA LYS A 86 7.58 -23.42 -19.59
C LYS A 86 7.91 -24.75 -18.90
N THR A 87 7.62 -24.88 -17.59
CA THR A 87 7.83 -26.15 -16.87
C THR A 87 6.96 -27.28 -17.42
N GLU A 88 5.82 -26.93 -18.04
CA GLU A 88 4.91 -27.89 -18.70
C GLU A 88 5.21 -28.05 -20.19
N GLY A 89 6.32 -27.49 -20.67
CA GLY A 89 6.68 -27.56 -22.08
C GLY A 89 5.88 -26.63 -22.99
N ILE A 90 5.21 -25.65 -22.41
CA ILE A 90 4.39 -24.68 -23.16
C ILE A 90 5.14 -23.36 -23.27
N ASP A 91 5.25 -22.85 -24.50
CA ASP A 91 5.83 -21.53 -24.76
C ASP A 91 4.69 -20.50 -24.80
N LEU A 92 4.46 -19.83 -23.68
CA LEU A 92 3.40 -18.83 -23.55
C LEU A 92 3.92 -17.47 -24.00
N VAL A 93 3.21 -16.86 -24.93
CA VAL A 93 3.57 -15.54 -25.47
C VAL A 93 2.44 -14.55 -25.19
N PHE A 94 2.79 -13.41 -24.61
CA PHE A 94 1.87 -12.30 -24.42
C PHE A 94 2.21 -11.21 -25.43
N THR A 95 1.24 -10.89 -26.29
CA THR A 95 1.42 -9.77 -27.21
C THR A 95 1.29 -8.44 -26.48
N THR A 96 1.85 -7.38 -27.02
CA THR A 96 1.71 -6.04 -26.45
C THR A 96 0.22 -5.67 -26.28
N LYS A 97 -0.60 -6.00 -27.26
CA LYS A 97 -2.05 -5.74 -27.19
C LYS A 97 -2.73 -6.54 -26.09
N ALA A 98 -2.29 -7.78 -25.85
CA ALA A 98 -2.83 -8.59 -24.77
C ALA A 98 -2.51 -7.96 -23.40
N VAL A 99 -1.29 -7.50 -23.18
CA VAL A 99 -0.88 -6.84 -21.95
C VAL A 99 -1.65 -5.54 -21.75
N GLU A 100 -1.81 -4.76 -22.81
CA GLU A 100 -2.61 -3.51 -22.77
C GLU A 100 -4.06 -3.80 -22.39
N TYR A 101 -4.64 -4.86 -22.93
CA TYR A 101 -6.03 -5.27 -22.64
C TYR A 101 -6.18 -5.69 -21.17
N ILE A 102 -5.22 -6.46 -20.66
CA ILE A 102 -5.23 -6.85 -19.24
C ILE A 102 -5.15 -5.62 -18.34
N ALA A 103 -4.26 -4.69 -18.64
CA ALA A 103 -4.12 -3.45 -17.88
C ALA A 103 -5.40 -2.61 -17.93
N ASN A 104 -6.06 -2.56 -19.08
CA ASN A 104 -7.32 -1.84 -19.26
C ASN A 104 -8.43 -2.42 -18.39
N ILE A 105 -8.58 -3.75 -18.39
CA ILE A 105 -9.58 -4.43 -17.56
C ILE A 105 -9.29 -4.21 -16.08
N ALA A 106 -8.03 -4.36 -15.68
CA ALA A 106 -7.63 -4.16 -14.29
C ALA A 106 -7.93 -2.73 -13.83
N ALA A 107 -7.68 -1.73 -14.66
CA ALA A 107 -8.00 -0.34 -14.35
C ALA A 107 -9.51 -0.13 -14.18
N LYS A 108 -10.32 -0.75 -15.02
CA LYS A 108 -11.79 -0.68 -14.91
C LYS A 108 -12.29 -1.31 -13.61
N VAL A 109 -11.72 -2.45 -13.24
CA VAL A 109 -12.08 -3.11 -11.97
C VAL A 109 -11.71 -2.23 -10.78
N ASN A 110 -10.52 -1.62 -10.79
CA ASN A 110 -10.10 -0.71 -9.73
C ASN A 110 -11.06 0.47 -9.57
N LYS A 111 -11.48 1.09 -10.67
CA LYS A 111 -12.45 2.19 -10.61
C LYS A 111 -13.76 1.77 -10.00
N THR A 112 -14.21 0.55 -10.30
CA THR A 112 -15.45 0.00 -9.75
C THR A 112 -15.34 -0.20 -8.24
N VAL A 113 -14.19 -0.68 -7.78
CA VAL A 113 -13.94 -0.95 -6.35
C VAL A 113 -13.77 0.34 -5.56
N GLU A 114 -13.16 1.37 -6.14
CA GLU A 114 -12.93 2.67 -5.49
C GLU A 114 -14.21 3.50 -5.31
N MET A 115 -15.23 3.20 -6.07
CA MET A 115 -16.54 3.84 -5.93
C MET A 115 -17.44 3.07 -4.97
#